data_daa6a5fe449c0cb3e72e501929b174b6
#
_entry.id   daa6a5fe449c0cb3e72e501929b174b6
#
_cell.length_a   1.000
_cell.length_b   1.000
_cell.length_c   1.000
_cell.angle_alpha   90.00
_cell.angle_beta   90.00
_cell.angle_gamma   90.00
#
_symmetry.space_group_name_H-M   'P 1'
#
loop_
_entity.id
_entity.type
_entity.pdbx_description
1 polymer ?
#
loop_
_entity_poly.entity_id
_entity_poly.type
_entity_poly.pdbx_seq_one_letter_code
_entity_poly.pdbx_strand_id
1 'polypeptide(L)'
;MSGLDLGAVTTVLFDVDGNLVHSEPLALEASAPVTNRIAAAMGLSERFTAEDLRHATTGRNFRSLAVEFAEGGGRWSAPTTPLGPDDLDWWVEEENRVVSEYLGERLRPDPEVTDAVERIAARYAVAAVSSSSIGRLQACFAAIGLADHFPVERCFSAEDSLDPPVSKPDPAVYLEALRRLGLRPEQTVAIEDSARGAQAAVAAGCPTIGNLTFVEPEDRERHRASLLEVGVDAVVDSWAEAVALLDPQTP
;
A
#
# COMPACT_ATOMS: atom_id res chain seq x y z
N MET A 1 -24.43 -13.18 4.14
CA MET A 1 -23.16 -12.77 3.49
C MET A 1 -23.30 -13.21 2.03
N SER A 2 -23.42 -12.26 1.09
CA SER A 2 -23.36 -12.58 -0.34
C SER A 2 -21.92 -13.02 -0.59
N GLY A 3 -21.73 -14.27 -0.99
CA GLY A 3 -20.40 -14.79 -1.32
C GLY A 3 -19.80 -14.00 -2.48
N LEU A 4 -18.48 -13.89 -2.50
CA LEU A 4 -17.71 -13.28 -3.58
C LEU A 4 -18.09 -13.92 -4.92
N ASP A 5 -18.65 -13.14 -5.85
CA ASP A 5 -19.00 -13.62 -7.19
C ASP A 5 -17.81 -13.46 -8.14
N LEU A 6 -17.17 -14.57 -8.48
CA LEU A 6 -16.01 -14.62 -9.36
C LEU A 6 -16.37 -14.81 -10.83
N GLY A 7 -17.67 -14.93 -11.19
CA GLY A 7 -18.09 -15.30 -12.55
C GLY A 7 -17.65 -14.30 -13.63
N ALA A 8 -17.50 -13.03 -13.30
CA ALA A 8 -17.06 -11.98 -14.22
C ALA A 8 -15.59 -11.57 -14.04
N VAL A 9 -14.92 -12.06 -13.00
CA VAL A 9 -13.56 -11.61 -12.63
C VAL A 9 -12.52 -12.09 -13.64
N THR A 10 -11.74 -11.17 -14.14
CA THR A 10 -10.63 -11.41 -15.08
C THR A 10 -9.29 -10.90 -14.55
N THR A 11 -9.30 -10.03 -13.55
CA THR A 11 -8.11 -9.35 -13.04
C THR A 11 -8.12 -9.27 -11.51
N VAL A 12 -6.98 -9.54 -10.89
CA VAL A 12 -6.75 -9.33 -9.46
C VAL A 12 -5.88 -8.08 -9.26
N LEU A 13 -6.35 -7.16 -8.43
CA LEU A 13 -5.68 -5.93 -8.07
C LEU A 13 -5.05 -6.12 -6.68
N PHE A 14 -3.73 -6.06 -6.60
CA PHE A 14 -3.01 -6.26 -5.35
C PHE A 14 -2.60 -4.93 -4.75
N ASP A 15 -2.94 -4.68 -3.49
CA ASP A 15 -2.13 -3.79 -2.68
C ASP A 15 -0.73 -4.40 -2.49
N VAL A 16 0.25 -3.57 -2.12
CA VAL A 16 1.65 -4.00 -2.09
C VAL A 16 2.22 -3.98 -0.68
N ASP A 17 2.23 -2.82 -0.03
CA ASP A 17 2.86 -2.64 1.27
C ASP A 17 2.00 -3.24 2.39
N GLY A 18 2.52 -4.22 3.13
CA GLY A 18 1.74 -4.97 4.13
C GLY A 18 0.94 -6.14 3.54
N ASN A 19 0.85 -6.23 2.20
CA ASN A 19 0.11 -7.29 1.50
C ASN A 19 1.06 -8.24 0.73
N LEU A 20 1.70 -7.78 -0.36
CA LEU A 20 2.69 -8.58 -1.09
C LEU A 20 4.09 -8.54 -0.46
N VAL A 21 4.40 -7.47 0.25
CA VAL A 21 5.68 -7.28 0.94
C VAL A 21 5.46 -6.81 2.37
N HIS A 22 6.15 -7.43 3.31
CA HIS A 22 6.22 -6.93 4.69
C HIS A 22 7.23 -5.79 4.77
N SER A 23 6.91 -4.68 4.08
CA SER A 23 7.80 -3.53 3.88
C SER A 23 7.74 -2.50 5.01
N GLU A 24 6.62 -2.40 5.75
CA GLU A 24 6.37 -1.31 6.69
C GLU A 24 7.49 -1.11 7.73
N PRO A 25 7.97 -2.14 8.46
CA PRO A 25 9.04 -1.95 9.45
C PRO A 25 10.32 -1.39 8.81
N LEU A 26 10.73 -1.96 7.66
CA LEU A 26 11.94 -1.54 6.94
C LEU A 26 11.79 -0.12 6.36
N ALA A 27 10.61 0.20 5.82
CA ALA A 27 10.33 1.52 5.29
C ALA A 27 10.41 2.60 6.38
N LEU A 28 9.86 2.33 7.56
CA LEU A 28 9.92 3.26 8.69
C LEU A 28 11.35 3.42 9.25
N GLU A 29 12.15 2.34 9.26
CA GLU A 29 13.58 2.42 9.62
C GLU A 29 14.35 3.36 8.67
N ALA A 30 14.09 3.28 7.37
CA ALA A 30 14.73 4.12 6.36
C ALA A 30 14.18 5.55 6.33
N SER A 31 12.87 5.71 6.57
CA SER A 31 12.19 7.03 6.56
C SER A 31 12.52 7.88 7.79
N ALA A 32 12.79 7.29 8.96
CA ALA A 32 13.05 8.03 10.19
C ALA A 32 14.23 9.02 10.07
N PRO A 33 15.39 8.69 9.49
CA PRO A 33 16.48 9.65 9.27
C PRO A 33 16.07 10.80 8.35
N VAL A 34 15.30 10.55 7.29
CA VAL A 34 14.82 11.59 6.36
C VAL A 34 13.81 12.50 7.06
N THR A 35 12.89 11.91 7.82
CA THR A 35 11.91 12.65 8.64
C THR A 35 12.61 13.56 9.65
N ASN A 36 13.69 13.11 10.27
CA ASN A 36 14.47 13.93 11.18
C ASN A 36 15.23 15.08 10.48
N ARG A 37 15.63 14.86 9.21
CA ARG A 37 16.27 15.92 8.41
C ARG A 37 15.29 17.03 8.03
N ILE A 38 14.08 16.67 7.55
CA ILE A 38 13.05 17.67 7.24
C ILE A 38 12.58 18.39 8.49
N ALA A 39 12.34 17.71 9.59
CA ALA A 39 11.97 18.31 10.87
C ALA A 39 13.03 19.33 11.34
N ALA A 40 14.31 18.99 11.25
CA ALA A 40 15.41 19.90 11.59
C ALA A 40 15.49 21.11 10.63
N ALA A 41 15.27 20.91 9.32
CA ALA A 41 15.24 22.00 8.34
C ALA A 41 14.11 22.99 8.61
N MET A 42 12.98 22.52 9.13
CA MET A 42 11.85 23.35 9.54
C MET A 42 12.00 23.94 10.94
N GLY A 43 13.09 23.60 11.66
CA GLY A 43 13.35 24.08 13.03
C GLY A 43 12.47 23.44 14.09
N LEU A 44 11.90 22.25 13.82
CA LEU A 44 11.19 21.46 14.81
C LEU A 44 12.17 20.87 15.82
N SER A 45 11.74 20.74 17.08
CA SER A 45 12.55 20.15 18.16
C SER A 45 12.42 18.64 18.25
N GLU A 46 11.39 18.10 17.65
CA GLU A 46 11.05 16.69 17.67
C GLU A 46 12.12 15.82 16.99
N ARG A 47 12.23 14.60 17.46
CA ARG A 47 13.03 13.53 16.85
C ARG A 47 12.19 12.28 16.79
N PHE A 48 12.28 11.59 15.67
CA PHE A 48 11.45 10.44 15.36
C PHE A 48 12.30 9.18 15.24
N THR A 49 11.89 8.14 15.93
CA THR A 49 12.31 6.76 15.69
C THR A 49 11.36 6.11 14.67
N ALA A 50 11.70 4.92 14.18
CA ALA A 50 10.77 4.13 13.35
C ALA A 50 9.45 3.85 14.10
N GLU A 51 9.53 3.58 15.41
CA GLU A 51 8.35 3.34 16.27
C GLU A 51 7.47 4.58 16.40
N ASP A 52 8.08 5.77 16.61
CA ASP A 52 7.33 7.03 16.62
C ASP A 52 6.59 7.26 15.28
N LEU A 53 7.27 6.96 14.17
CA LEU A 53 6.66 7.08 12.84
C LEU A 53 5.52 6.07 12.65
N ARG A 54 5.67 4.84 13.11
CA ARG A 54 4.60 3.83 13.05
C ARG A 54 3.31 4.34 13.68
N HIS A 55 3.40 4.98 14.84
CA HIS A 55 2.25 5.60 15.50
C HIS A 55 1.77 6.89 14.82
N ALA A 56 2.69 7.65 14.24
CA ALA A 56 2.39 8.93 13.61
C ALA A 56 1.76 8.79 12.23
N THR A 57 2.18 7.77 11.46
CA THR A 57 1.84 7.63 10.04
C THR A 57 0.83 6.55 9.72
N THR A 58 0.19 5.93 10.74
CA THR A 58 -0.77 4.83 10.50
C THR A 58 -1.67 5.12 9.30
N GLY A 59 -1.42 4.42 8.18
CA GLY A 59 -2.14 4.58 6.92
C GLY A 59 -1.93 5.92 6.19
N ARG A 60 -0.85 6.65 6.46
CA ARG A 60 -0.47 7.90 5.77
C ARG A 60 0.89 7.73 5.10
N ASN A 61 1.09 8.44 3.99
CA ASN A 61 2.39 8.53 3.35
C ASN A 61 3.25 9.67 3.95
N PHE A 62 4.53 9.70 3.58
CA PHE A 62 5.48 10.71 4.03
C PHE A 62 5.05 12.14 3.66
N ARG A 63 4.48 12.35 2.45
CA ARG A 63 3.96 13.66 2.02
C ARG A 63 2.93 14.20 3.00
N SER A 64 1.98 13.38 3.43
CA SER A 64 0.94 13.79 4.39
C SER A 64 1.54 14.20 5.73
N LEU A 65 2.58 13.50 6.20
CA LEU A 65 3.28 13.84 7.43
C LEU A 65 4.07 15.17 7.29
N ALA A 66 4.75 15.36 6.16
CA ALA A 66 5.50 16.59 5.89
C ALA A 66 4.58 17.83 5.79
N VAL A 67 3.40 17.68 5.19
CA VAL A 67 2.38 18.73 5.17
C VAL A 67 1.89 19.06 6.59
N GLU A 68 1.62 18.05 7.43
CA GLU A 68 1.22 18.27 8.83
C GLU A 68 2.30 19.03 9.62
N PHE A 69 3.57 18.75 9.36
CA PHE A 69 4.69 19.53 9.94
C PHE A 69 4.65 20.99 9.46
N ALA A 70 4.41 21.21 8.17
CA ALA A 70 4.40 22.55 7.58
C ALA A 70 3.23 23.41 8.07
N GLU A 71 2.07 22.81 8.26
CA GLU A 71 0.88 23.50 8.78
C GLU A 71 1.05 23.92 10.24
N GLY A 72 1.86 23.20 10.99
CA GLY A 72 2.07 23.40 12.42
C GLY A 72 0.78 23.23 13.23
N GLY A 73 0.89 22.77 14.43
CA GLY A 73 -0.25 22.60 15.32
C GLY A 73 -0.53 21.13 15.66
N GLY A 74 -1.54 20.91 16.48
CA GLY A 74 -1.83 19.57 17.01
C GLY A 74 -0.74 19.09 17.96
N ARG A 75 -0.08 17.98 17.61
CA ARG A 75 0.94 17.32 18.43
C ARG A 75 2.39 17.77 18.15
N TRP A 76 2.61 18.59 17.10
CA TRP A 76 3.95 19.01 16.69
C TRP A 76 4.22 20.45 17.11
N SER A 77 5.49 20.79 17.35
CA SER A 77 5.90 22.18 17.56
C SER A 77 5.68 22.98 16.26
N ALA A 78 5.40 24.27 16.40
CA ALA A 78 5.26 25.14 15.24
C ALA A 78 6.59 25.27 14.49
N PRO A 79 6.60 25.14 13.15
CA PRO A 79 7.82 25.31 12.39
C PRO A 79 8.32 26.76 12.49
N THR A 80 9.64 26.92 12.62
CA THR A 80 10.29 28.25 12.59
C THR A 80 10.72 28.63 11.17
N THR A 81 10.84 27.66 10.28
CA THR A 81 11.17 27.85 8.87
C THR A 81 10.04 27.24 8.04
N PRO A 82 9.33 28.04 7.22
CA PRO A 82 8.26 27.50 6.37
C PRO A 82 8.86 26.58 5.28
N LEU A 83 8.10 25.55 4.93
CA LEU A 83 8.40 24.66 3.82
C LEU A 83 7.65 25.15 2.58
N GLY A 84 8.39 25.44 1.51
CA GLY A 84 7.78 25.76 0.21
C GLY A 84 7.28 24.51 -0.52
N PRO A 85 6.40 24.67 -1.54
CA PRO A 85 5.94 23.53 -2.34
C PRO A 85 7.08 22.76 -3.00
N ASP A 86 8.04 23.45 -3.61
CA ASP A 86 9.19 22.83 -4.28
C ASP A 86 10.10 22.09 -3.27
N ASP A 87 10.22 22.63 -2.03
CA ASP A 87 10.96 21.97 -0.96
C ASP A 87 10.24 20.67 -0.51
N LEU A 88 8.90 20.70 -0.44
CA LEU A 88 8.11 19.52 -0.10
C LEU A 88 8.30 18.40 -1.12
N ASP A 89 8.22 18.73 -2.41
CA ASP A 89 8.40 17.75 -3.49
C ASP A 89 9.80 17.14 -3.44
N TRP A 90 10.83 17.98 -3.23
CA TRP A 90 12.20 17.49 -3.07
C TRP A 90 12.35 16.52 -1.88
N TRP A 91 11.73 16.81 -0.73
CA TRP A 91 11.79 15.92 0.43
C TRP A 91 11.05 14.60 0.21
N VAL A 92 9.94 14.64 -0.52
CA VAL A 92 9.19 13.42 -0.90
C VAL A 92 10.02 12.56 -1.86
N GLU A 93 10.66 13.15 -2.85
CA GLU A 93 11.57 12.45 -3.77
C GLU A 93 12.76 11.83 -3.03
N GLU A 94 13.38 12.59 -2.12
CA GLU A 94 14.51 12.09 -1.31
C GLU A 94 14.10 10.93 -0.40
N GLU A 95 12.94 11.00 0.26
CA GLU A 95 12.41 9.90 1.08
C GLU A 95 12.13 8.68 0.21
N ASN A 96 11.44 8.86 -0.91
CA ASN A 96 11.16 7.78 -1.85
C ASN A 96 12.45 7.10 -2.33
N ARG A 97 13.49 7.87 -2.65
CA ARG A 97 14.79 7.33 -3.07
C ARG A 97 15.43 6.50 -1.96
N VAL A 98 15.56 7.07 -0.76
CA VAL A 98 16.22 6.43 0.39
C VAL A 98 15.48 5.14 0.80
N VAL A 99 14.16 5.21 0.89
CA VAL A 99 13.35 4.05 1.27
C VAL A 99 13.38 2.97 0.18
N SER A 100 13.30 3.35 -1.10
CA SER A 100 13.35 2.40 -2.21
C SER A 100 14.67 1.64 -2.27
N GLU A 101 15.80 2.35 -2.12
CA GLU A 101 17.13 1.75 -2.04
C GLU A 101 17.23 0.77 -0.86
N TYR A 102 16.78 1.19 0.31
CA TYR A 102 16.83 0.36 1.53
C TYR A 102 15.97 -0.91 1.40
N LEU A 103 14.74 -0.78 0.88
CA LEU A 103 13.85 -1.91 0.65
C LEU A 103 14.44 -2.86 -0.39
N GLY A 104 14.96 -2.34 -1.51
CA GLY A 104 15.60 -3.15 -2.55
C GLY A 104 16.79 -3.98 -2.03
N GLU A 105 17.54 -3.48 -1.05
CA GLU A 105 18.66 -4.19 -0.43
C GLU A 105 18.22 -5.21 0.64
N ARG A 106 17.13 -4.96 1.35
CA ARG A 106 16.73 -5.70 2.55
C ARG A 106 15.60 -6.69 2.34
N LEU A 107 14.66 -6.41 1.47
CA LEU A 107 13.57 -7.34 1.18
C LEU A 107 14.09 -8.66 0.64
N ARG A 108 13.38 -9.72 0.94
CA ARG A 108 13.65 -11.07 0.43
C ARG A 108 12.35 -11.70 -0.03
N PRO A 109 12.37 -12.59 -1.02
CA PRO A 109 11.21 -13.34 -1.44
C PRO A 109 10.59 -14.12 -0.27
N ASP A 110 9.27 -14.04 -0.15
CA ASP A 110 8.48 -14.93 0.69
C ASP A 110 7.86 -16.00 -0.22
N PRO A 111 8.18 -17.29 -0.02
CA PRO A 111 7.63 -18.36 -0.87
C PRO A 111 6.10 -18.43 -0.86
N GLU A 112 5.44 -18.14 0.28
CA GLU A 112 3.97 -18.16 0.34
C GLU A 112 3.36 -17.08 -0.55
N VAL A 113 3.97 -15.88 -0.60
CA VAL A 113 3.54 -14.79 -1.46
C VAL A 113 3.82 -15.11 -2.93
N THR A 114 5.06 -15.51 -3.25
CA THR A 114 5.46 -15.76 -4.64
C THR A 114 4.65 -16.88 -5.27
N ASP A 115 4.47 -18.02 -4.56
CA ASP A 115 3.66 -19.15 -5.02
C ASP A 115 2.19 -18.73 -5.20
N ALA A 116 1.65 -17.91 -4.31
CA ALA A 116 0.28 -17.42 -4.42
C ALA A 116 0.09 -16.51 -5.65
N VAL A 117 1.01 -15.56 -5.85
CA VAL A 117 0.96 -14.66 -7.03
C VAL A 117 1.07 -15.47 -8.32
N GLU A 118 1.99 -16.42 -8.42
CA GLU A 118 2.13 -17.31 -9.58
C GLU A 118 0.84 -18.09 -9.88
N ARG A 119 0.23 -18.68 -8.86
CA ARG A 119 -1.03 -19.44 -9.01
C ARG A 119 -2.19 -18.54 -9.45
N ILE A 120 -2.29 -17.33 -8.88
CA ILE A 120 -3.33 -16.35 -9.26
C ILE A 120 -3.06 -15.86 -10.68
N ALA A 121 -1.82 -15.52 -11.03
CA ALA A 121 -1.44 -15.05 -12.37
C ALA A 121 -1.61 -16.11 -13.46
N ALA A 122 -1.63 -17.38 -13.12
CA ALA A 122 -1.95 -18.45 -14.08
C ALA A 122 -3.41 -18.42 -14.56
N ARG A 123 -4.32 -17.75 -13.84
CA ARG A 123 -5.76 -17.68 -14.16
C ARG A 123 -6.28 -16.29 -14.44
N TYR A 124 -5.72 -15.31 -13.77
CA TYR A 124 -6.15 -13.91 -13.81
C TYR A 124 -5.03 -13.02 -14.29
N ALA A 125 -5.36 -11.96 -14.98
CA ALA A 125 -4.42 -10.85 -15.12
C ALA A 125 -4.17 -10.24 -13.73
N VAL A 126 -2.95 -9.74 -13.49
CA VAL A 126 -2.59 -9.13 -12.21
C VAL A 126 -2.14 -7.69 -12.40
N ALA A 127 -2.40 -6.84 -11.40
CA ALA A 127 -1.91 -5.48 -11.36
C ALA A 127 -1.72 -5.05 -9.90
N ALA A 128 -0.80 -4.12 -9.67
CA ALA A 128 -0.53 -3.54 -8.36
C ALA A 128 -1.21 -2.18 -8.21
N VAL A 129 -1.81 -1.92 -7.05
CA VAL A 129 -2.47 -0.65 -6.71
C VAL A 129 -2.01 -0.21 -5.32
N SER A 130 -1.15 0.80 -5.24
CA SER A 130 -0.51 1.20 -3.99
C SER A 130 -0.56 2.72 -3.77
N SER A 131 -0.36 3.13 -2.52
CA SER A 131 -0.11 4.55 -2.18
C SER A 131 1.35 4.95 -2.37
N SER A 132 2.26 3.99 -2.54
CA SER A 132 3.69 4.22 -2.74
C SER A 132 4.03 4.56 -4.19
N SER A 133 5.19 5.21 -4.42
CA SER A 133 5.66 5.56 -5.76
C SER A 133 5.97 4.33 -6.63
N ILE A 134 5.83 4.46 -7.95
CA ILE A 134 6.15 3.37 -8.91
C ILE A 134 7.59 2.91 -8.75
N GLY A 135 8.52 3.84 -8.52
CA GLY A 135 9.94 3.50 -8.29
C GLY A 135 10.12 2.57 -7.09
N ARG A 136 9.41 2.84 -5.98
CA ARG A 136 9.41 1.97 -4.80
C ARG A 136 8.82 0.59 -5.10
N LEU A 137 7.68 0.54 -5.79
CA LEU A 137 7.05 -0.73 -6.18
C LEU A 137 8.00 -1.59 -7.01
N GLN A 138 8.66 -1.01 -8.01
CA GLN A 138 9.61 -1.73 -8.87
C GLN A 138 10.83 -2.23 -8.09
N ALA A 139 11.36 -1.45 -7.14
CA ALA A 139 12.45 -1.89 -6.26
C ALA A 139 12.01 -3.08 -5.37
N CYS A 140 10.80 -3.02 -4.79
CA CYS A 140 10.24 -4.12 -4.03
C CYS A 140 10.08 -5.37 -4.89
N PHE A 141 9.42 -5.27 -6.05
CA PHE A 141 9.17 -6.42 -6.93
C PHE A 141 10.47 -7.06 -7.44
N ALA A 142 11.47 -6.26 -7.77
CA ALA A 142 12.80 -6.78 -8.13
C ALA A 142 13.46 -7.56 -6.99
N ALA A 143 13.36 -7.04 -5.76
CA ALA A 143 13.95 -7.68 -4.57
C ALA A 143 13.26 -9.01 -4.20
N ILE A 144 11.94 -9.12 -4.42
CA ILE A 144 11.17 -10.32 -4.06
C ILE A 144 10.91 -11.28 -5.24
N GLY A 145 11.43 -10.98 -6.44
CA GLY A 145 11.32 -11.85 -7.62
C GLY A 145 9.97 -11.79 -8.34
N LEU A 146 9.16 -10.75 -8.15
CA LEU A 146 7.84 -10.58 -8.77
C LEU A 146 7.81 -9.54 -9.92
N ALA A 147 8.96 -9.01 -10.35
CA ALA A 147 9.02 -7.95 -11.36
C ALA A 147 8.34 -8.33 -12.70
N ASP A 148 8.43 -9.59 -13.11
CA ASP A 148 7.81 -10.07 -14.36
C ASP A 148 6.28 -10.08 -14.30
N HIS A 149 5.69 -10.22 -13.10
CA HIS A 149 4.23 -10.17 -12.89
C HIS A 149 3.69 -8.74 -12.84
N PHE A 150 4.51 -7.78 -12.37
CA PHE A 150 4.12 -6.40 -12.16
C PHE A 150 5.03 -5.42 -12.94
N PRO A 151 5.00 -5.45 -14.29
CA PRO A 151 5.70 -4.44 -15.08
C PRO A 151 5.08 -3.05 -14.81
N VAL A 152 5.81 -1.99 -15.13
CA VAL A 152 5.41 -0.59 -14.84
C VAL A 152 3.98 -0.27 -15.30
N GLU A 153 3.59 -0.79 -16.46
CA GLU A 153 2.25 -0.58 -17.05
C GLU A 153 1.11 -1.23 -16.26
N ARG A 154 1.46 -2.14 -15.35
CA ARG A 154 0.55 -2.83 -14.44
C ARG A 154 0.67 -2.34 -12.99
N CYS A 155 1.40 -1.24 -12.76
CA CYS A 155 1.55 -0.59 -11.46
C CYS A 155 0.78 0.74 -11.45
N PHE A 156 -0.10 0.89 -10.48
CA PHE A 156 -0.89 2.11 -10.26
C PHE A 156 -0.53 2.68 -8.89
N SER A 157 -0.05 3.90 -8.89
CA SER A 157 0.47 4.61 -7.73
C SER A 157 -0.39 5.82 -7.43
N ALA A 158 -0.78 6.00 -6.17
CA ALA A 158 -1.48 7.20 -5.75
C ALA A 158 -0.58 8.45 -5.83
N GLU A 159 0.75 8.26 -5.76
CA GLU A 159 1.73 9.35 -5.89
C GLU A 159 2.00 9.71 -7.35
N ASP A 160 2.18 8.70 -8.24
CA ASP A 160 2.67 8.96 -9.60
C ASP A 160 1.60 8.83 -10.70
N SER A 161 0.46 8.18 -10.42
CA SER A 161 -0.58 7.94 -11.42
C SER A 161 -1.71 8.96 -11.37
N LEU A 162 -1.74 9.82 -10.36
CA LEU A 162 -2.79 10.80 -10.12
C LEU A 162 -2.23 12.23 -10.14
N ASP A 163 -3.04 13.18 -10.61
CA ASP A 163 -2.72 14.61 -10.59
C ASP A 163 -3.97 15.40 -10.14
N PRO A 164 -3.96 15.98 -8.92
CA PRO A 164 -2.91 15.87 -7.90
C PRO A 164 -2.86 14.49 -7.23
N PRO A 165 -1.71 14.12 -6.60
CA PRO A 165 -1.60 12.90 -5.83
C PRO A 165 -2.59 12.84 -4.67
N VAL A 166 -3.29 11.71 -4.51
CA VAL A 166 -4.23 11.48 -3.41
C VAL A 166 -4.18 10.03 -2.95
N SER A 167 -3.87 9.83 -1.66
CA SER A 167 -3.68 8.50 -1.09
C SER A 167 -5.00 7.84 -0.69
N LYS A 168 -5.00 6.50 -0.59
CA LYS A 168 -6.06 5.74 0.07
C LYS A 168 -6.37 6.36 1.46
N PRO A 169 -7.63 6.47 1.89
CA PRO A 169 -8.80 5.72 1.43
C PRO A 169 -9.58 6.36 0.27
N ASP A 170 -9.07 7.39 -0.38
CA ASP A 170 -9.70 7.90 -1.59
C ASP A 170 -9.67 6.82 -2.69
N PRO A 171 -10.78 6.56 -3.40
CA PRO A 171 -10.84 5.52 -4.42
C PRO A 171 -10.07 5.85 -5.71
N ALA A 172 -9.53 7.04 -5.86
CA ALA A 172 -8.98 7.56 -7.12
C ALA A 172 -7.95 6.63 -7.75
N VAL A 173 -7.03 6.04 -6.97
CA VAL A 173 -6.01 5.14 -7.51
C VAL A 173 -6.61 3.84 -8.07
N TYR A 174 -7.67 3.29 -7.44
CA TYR A 174 -8.40 2.14 -7.95
C TYR A 174 -9.21 2.50 -9.20
N LEU A 175 -9.89 3.64 -9.21
CA LEU A 175 -10.62 4.14 -10.37
C LEU A 175 -9.68 4.40 -11.55
N GLU A 176 -8.49 4.92 -11.31
CA GLU A 176 -7.46 5.11 -12.34
C GLU A 176 -6.95 3.76 -12.88
N ALA A 177 -6.75 2.77 -12.01
CA ALA A 177 -6.39 1.41 -12.43
C ALA A 177 -7.48 0.82 -13.34
N LEU A 178 -8.74 0.86 -12.92
CA LEU A 178 -9.88 0.40 -13.73
C LEU A 178 -9.95 1.11 -15.07
N ARG A 179 -9.84 2.43 -15.08
CA ARG A 179 -9.89 3.24 -16.30
C ARG A 179 -8.77 2.87 -17.27
N ARG A 180 -7.53 2.77 -16.81
CA ARG A 180 -6.37 2.47 -17.68
C ARG A 180 -6.34 1.03 -18.16
N LEU A 181 -6.86 0.09 -17.36
CA LEU A 181 -7.00 -1.31 -17.73
C LEU A 181 -8.25 -1.57 -18.60
N GLY A 182 -9.17 -0.59 -18.71
CA GLY A 182 -10.42 -0.74 -19.46
C GLY A 182 -11.39 -1.74 -18.81
N LEU A 183 -11.38 -1.82 -17.48
CA LEU A 183 -12.17 -2.78 -16.70
C LEU A 183 -13.30 -2.09 -15.96
N ARG A 184 -14.40 -2.83 -15.77
CA ARG A 184 -15.43 -2.47 -14.81
C ARG A 184 -15.10 -3.10 -13.44
N PRO A 185 -15.57 -2.51 -12.32
CA PRO A 185 -15.27 -3.02 -10.97
C PRO A 185 -15.55 -4.51 -10.78
N GLU A 186 -16.71 -4.99 -11.29
CA GLU A 186 -17.10 -6.40 -11.16
C GLU A 186 -16.24 -7.40 -11.97
N GLN A 187 -15.33 -6.89 -12.80
CA GLN A 187 -14.34 -7.70 -13.50
C GLN A 187 -13.03 -7.84 -12.73
N THR A 188 -12.98 -7.26 -11.52
CA THR A 188 -11.78 -7.27 -10.67
C THR A 188 -12.09 -7.84 -9.30
N VAL A 189 -11.03 -8.28 -8.61
CA VAL A 189 -11.01 -8.48 -7.15
C VAL A 189 -9.79 -7.74 -6.61
N ALA A 190 -10.00 -6.90 -5.61
CA ALA A 190 -8.90 -6.29 -4.86
C ALA A 190 -8.50 -7.16 -3.69
N ILE A 191 -7.19 -7.25 -3.39
CA ILE A 191 -6.66 -7.87 -2.18
C ILE A 191 -5.90 -6.80 -1.39
N GLU A 192 -6.33 -6.58 -0.16
CA GLU A 192 -5.88 -5.48 0.71
C GLU A 192 -5.65 -5.95 2.14
N ASP A 193 -4.63 -5.41 2.81
CA ASP A 193 -4.35 -5.72 4.21
C ASP A 193 -4.94 -4.69 5.18
N SER A 194 -5.11 -3.45 4.74
CA SER A 194 -5.47 -2.32 5.60
C SER A 194 -6.93 -1.86 5.39
N ALA A 195 -7.57 -1.37 6.48
CA ALA A 195 -8.91 -0.81 6.38
C ALA A 195 -8.98 0.40 5.42
N ARG A 196 -7.92 1.21 5.33
CA ARG A 196 -7.86 2.37 4.43
C ARG A 196 -7.78 1.94 2.97
N GLY A 197 -6.95 0.95 2.68
CA GLY A 197 -6.84 0.41 1.34
C GLY A 197 -8.12 -0.31 0.90
N ALA A 198 -8.66 -1.15 1.78
CA ALA A 198 -9.93 -1.83 1.54
C ALA A 198 -11.09 -0.85 1.33
N GLN A 199 -11.15 0.24 2.11
CA GLN A 199 -12.14 1.30 1.92
C GLN A 199 -12.04 1.94 0.52
N ALA A 200 -10.81 2.18 0.03
CA ALA A 200 -10.59 2.72 -1.31
C ALA A 200 -11.08 1.77 -2.41
N ALA A 201 -10.76 0.47 -2.30
CA ALA A 201 -11.19 -0.55 -3.24
C ALA A 201 -12.72 -0.73 -3.26
N VAL A 202 -13.33 -0.84 -2.07
CA VAL A 202 -14.79 -0.93 -1.92
C VAL A 202 -15.50 0.32 -2.46
N ALA A 203 -14.97 1.51 -2.16
CA ALA A 203 -15.52 2.77 -2.68
C ALA A 203 -15.39 2.90 -4.21
N ALA A 204 -14.39 2.27 -4.82
CA ALA A 204 -14.27 2.14 -6.28
C ALA A 204 -15.23 1.09 -6.87
N GLY A 205 -15.96 0.35 -6.03
CA GLY A 205 -16.89 -0.69 -6.42
C GLY A 205 -16.24 -2.06 -6.70
N CYS A 206 -14.97 -2.24 -6.37
CA CYS A 206 -14.27 -3.51 -6.55
C CYS A 206 -14.69 -4.51 -5.47
N PRO A 207 -15.10 -5.74 -5.80
CA PRO A 207 -15.08 -6.85 -4.87
C PRO A 207 -13.72 -6.93 -4.17
N THR A 208 -13.72 -7.06 -2.83
CA THR A 208 -12.49 -6.88 -2.05
C THR A 208 -12.30 -8.02 -1.04
N ILE A 209 -11.10 -8.58 -1.00
CA ILE A 209 -10.64 -9.55 -0.01
C ILE A 209 -9.67 -8.85 0.94
N GLY A 210 -9.96 -8.92 2.24
CA GLY A 210 -9.03 -8.52 3.30
C GLY A 210 -8.01 -9.62 3.56
N ASN A 211 -6.72 -9.31 3.60
CA ASN A 211 -5.63 -10.29 3.82
C ASN A 211 -4.88 -9.99 5.13
N LEU A 212 -4.86 -10.95 6.04
CA LEU A 212 -4.20 -10.83 7.35
C LEU A 212 -2.85 -11.56 7.42
N THR A 213 -2.26 -11.96 6.29
CA THR A 213 -1.04 -12.77 6.27
C THR A 213 0.09 -12.18 7.11
N PHE A 214 0.35 -10.88 6.99
CA PHE A 214 1.41 -10.18 7.73
C PHE A 214 0.94 -9.49 9.01
N VAL A 215 -0.32 -9.69 9.40
CA VAL A 215 -0.84 -9.15 10.67
C VAL A 215 -0.45 -10.07 11.82
N GLU A 216 0.15 -9.50 12.87
CA GLU A 216 0.53 -10.24 14.06
C GLU A 216 -0.70 -10.92 14.71
N PRO A 217 -0.54 -12.16 15.25
CA PRO A 217 -1.66 -12.95 15.76
C PRO A 217 -2.54 -12.21 16.78
N GLU A 218 -1.94 -11.41 17.67
CA GLU A 218 -2.64 -10.62 18.69
C GLU A 218 -3.50 -9.50 18.12
N ASP A 219 -3.17 -9.01 16.91
CA ASP A 219 -3.87 -7.91 16.26
C ASP A 219 -4.91 -8.37 15.22
N ARG A 220 -4.89 -9.65 14.82
CA ARG A 220 -5.74 -10.19 13.74
C ARG A 220 -7.22 -9.96 13.94
N GLU A 221 -7.73 -10.18 15.15
CA GLU A 221 -9.17 -10.00 15.41
C GLU A 221 -9.61 -8.55 15.24
N ARG A 222 -8.79 -7.61 15.71
CA ARG A 222 -9.02 -6.17 15.53
C ARG A 222 -8.96 -5.77 14.06
N HIS A 223 -7.95 -6.25 13.32
CA HIS A 223 -7.79 -5.98 11.89
C HIS A 223 -8.95 -6.57 11.08
N ARG A 224 -9.33 -7.81 11.36
CA ARG A 224 -10.49 -8.47 10.75
C ARG A 224 -11.76 -7.64 10.94
N ALA A 225 -12.01 -7.18 12.16
CA ALA A 225 -13.17 -6.35 12.45
C ALA A 225 -13.16 -5.05 11.65
N SER A 226 -12.02 -4.37 11.55
CA SER A 226 -11.88 -3.13 10.79
C SER A 226 -12.04 -3.31 9.29
N LEU A 227 -11.58 -4.43 8.73
CA LEU A 227 -11.77 -4.77 7.32
C LEU A 227 -13.26 -5.08 7.03
N LEU A 228 -13.92 -5.83 7.90
CA LEU A 228 -15.35 -6.12 7.75
C LEU A 228 -16.22 -4.86 7.89
N GLU A 229 -15.83 -3.93 8.77
CA GLU A 229 -16.54 -2.65 8.95
C GLU A 229 -16.54 -1.79 7.68
N VAL A 230 -15.45 -1.80 6.90
CA VAL A 230 -15.37 -1.06 5.63
C VAL A 230 -16.03 -1.79 4.46
N GLY A 231 -16.52 -3.02 4.67
CA GLY A 231 -17.39 -3.71 3.73
C GLY A 231 -16.67 -4.64 2.75
N VAL A 232 -15.52 -5.23 3.13
CA VAL A 232 -14.89 -6.28 2.31
C VAL A 232 -15.78 -7.52 2.19
N ASP A 233 -15.71 -8.22 1.07
CA ASP A 233 -16.54 -9.40 0.78
C ASP A 233 -16.06 -10.66 1.52
N ALA A 234 -14.76 -10.75 1.81
CA ALA A 234 -14.14 -11.84 2.56
C ALA A 234 -12.90 -11.35 3.30
N VAL A 235 -12.50 -12.09 4.36
CA VAL A 235 -11.20 -11.89 5.04
C VAL A 235 -10.51 -13.24 5.15
N VAL A 236 -9.24 -13.29 4.75
CA VAL A 236 -8.38 -14.48 4.79
C VAL A 236 -7.21 -14.30 5.77
N ASP A 237 -6.75 -15.39 6.36
CA ASP A 237 -5.63 -15.39 7.30
C ASP A 237 -4.29 -15.73 6.64
N SER A 238 -4.31 -16.18 5.38
CA SER A 238 -3.12 -16.61 4.65
C SER A 238 -3.30 -16.47 3.14
N TRP A 239 -2.19 -16.46 2.42
CA TRP A 239 -2.18 -16.51 0.96
C TRP A 239 -2.78 -17.81 0.42
N ALA A 240 -2.62 -18.93 1.13
CA ALA A 240 -3.24 -20.19 0.75
C ALA A 240 -4.77 -20.10 0.74
N GLU A 241 -5.37 -19.42 1.72
CA GLU A 241 -6.81 -19.16 1.76
C GLU A 241 -7.26 -18.20 0.65
N ALA A 242 -6.48 -17.15 0.35
CA ALA A 242 -6.78 -16.25 -0.75
C ALA A 242 -6.80 -16.99 -2.09
N VAL A 243 -5.81 -17.84 -2.34
CA VAL A 243 -5.76 -18.68 -3.54
C VAL A 243 -6.95 -19.65 -3.61
N ALA A 244 -7.28 -20.32 -2.50
CA ALA A 244 -8.41 -21.24 -2.46
C ALA A 244 -9.75 -20.54 -2.71
N LEU A 245 -9.90 -19.30 -2.25
CA LEU A 245 -11.09 -18.49 -2.48
C LEU A 245 -11.22 -18.07 -3.95
N LEU A 246 -10.11 -17.75 -4.61
CA LEU A 246 -10.05 -17.35 -6.04
C LEU A 246 -10.09 -18.58 -6.98
N ASP A 247 -9.75 -19.75 -6.48
CA ASP A 247 -9.79 -21.01 -7.24
C ASP A 247 -10.52 -22.11 -6.48
N PRO A 248 -11.85 -22.06 -6.40
CA PRO A 248 -12.64 -23.05 -5.64
C PRO A 248 -12.58 -24.48 -6.21
N GLN A 249 -11.87 -24.69 -7.33
CA GLN A 249 -11.69 -26.02 -7.92
C GLN A 249 -10.37 -26.69 -7.52
N THR A 250 -9.53 -25.99 -6.74
CA THR A 250 -8.31 -26.58 -6.19
C THR A 250 -8.68 -27.30 -4.88
N PRO A 251 -8.46 -28.64 -4.78
CA PRO A 251 -8.79 -29.42 -3.58
C PRO A 251 -7.89 -29.06 -2.39
#